data_5b715377cee3244e7eca876b7afa3563
#
_entry.id   5b715377cee3244e7eca876b7afa3563
#
_cell.length_a   1.000
_cell.length_b   1.000
_cell.length_c   1.000
_cell.angle_alpha   90.00
_cell.angle_beta   90.00
_cell.angle_gamma   90.00
#
_symmetry.space_group_name_H-M   'P 1'
#
loop_
_entity.id
_entity.type
_entity.pdbx_description
1 polymer ?
#
loop_
_entity_poly.entity_id
_entity_poly.type
_entity_poly.pdbx_seq_one_letter_code
_entity_poly.pdbx_strand_id
1 'polypeptide(L)'
;AFVTNLCTPMATIIKNQGPISNVLAQIGNYGNFIAYLVMGIPAGMLISKYGYKKTALIGLVVGSVGILIQWISGLMDVDNNLGLVFAVYLIGAFIAGLCMCILNCVVNPMLNLLGGGGNSGNQLIQIGGVFNSTAAVACYILMGALIGDAAKAKISDATPALMIALAIFVVAFIVISFTKIEEPKQAPVQLDLIKGAMSYRHFALGTLGIFVYMGIEVGVPNFVQQYLISDYGLPASTVGMIVAVYWFMMLIGRFVGASIGEKVSSRTMITVVSSATIILVLFGMFAPTITVAFPGVNWGTLEIIWEEIPLGIFSFLLVGLCTSVMWGAIFNMAVEGLGKYTAIASGIFMTMVFGCAVMMFIQATVADLVGYIQSFWCVVACAVYLLFYALIGSKVTRREAE
;
A
#
# COMPACT_ATOMS: atom_id res chain seq x y z
N ALA A 1 1.15 -7.51 -3.21
CA ALA A 1 2.09 -6.40 -3.50
C ALA A 1 2.01 -5.94 -4.96
N PHE A 2 2.32 -6.80 -5.95
CA PHE A 2 2.37 -6.39 -7.36
C PHE A 2 1.08 -5.71 -7.81
N VAL A 3 -0.07 -6.33 -7.62
CA VAL A 3 -1.40 -5.80 -8.02
C VAL A 3 -1.75 -4.50 -7.29
N THR A 4 -1.42 -4.38 -6.01
CA THR A 4 -1.67 -3.15 -5.24
C THR A 4 -0.83 -1.99 -5.77
N ASN A 5 0.43 -2.24 -6.09
CA ASN A 5 1.34 -1.21 -6.60
C ASN A 5 1.09 -0.84 -8.07
N LEU A 6 0.34 -1.67 -8.81
CA LEU A 6 -0.09 -1.37 -10.18
C LEU A 6 -1.00 -0.14 -10.25
N CYS A 7 -1.71 0.18 -9.18
CA CYS A 7 -2.65 1.32 -9.15
C CYS A 7 -1.98 2.67 -9.39
N THR A 8 -0.75 2.87 -8.91
CA THR A 8 -0.02 4.12 -9.09
C THR A 8 0.35 4.38 -10.57
N PRO A 9 1.03 3.46 -11.29
CA PRO A 9 1.24 3.60 -12.71
C PRO A 9 -0.06 3.73 -13.52
N MET A 10 -1.10 2.98 -13.15
CA MET A 10 -2.39 3.07 -13.80
C MET A 10 -3.07 4.43 -13.60
N ALA A 11 -2.89 5.10 -12.46
CA ALA A 11 -3.39 6.46 -12.26
C ALA A 11 -2.79 7.45 -13.27
N THR A 12 -1.51 7.28 -13.60
CA THR A 12 -0.85 8.07 -14.66
C THR A 12 -1.48 7.81 -16.03
N ILE A 13 -1.68 6.55 -16.40
CA ILE A 13 -2.31 6.18 -17.67
C ILE A 13 -3.74 6.75 -17.75
N ILE A 14 -4.53 6.61 -16.68
CA ILE A 14 -5.90 7.14 -16.61
C ILE A 14 -5.89 8.65 -16.79
N LYS A 15 -4.97 9.36 -16.13
CA LYS A 15 -4.87 10.81 -16.23
C LYS A 15 -4.62 11.29 -17.66
N ASN A 16 -3.91 10.51 -18.46
CA ASN A 16 -3.55 10.86 -19.84
C ASN A 16 -4.67 10.56 -20.87
N GLN A 17 -5.81 9.98 -20.45
CA GLN A 17 -6.92 9.73 -21.38
C GLN A 17 -7.70 11.00 -21.75
N GLY A 18 -7.39 12.16 -21.15
CA GLY A 18 -8.08 13.43 -21.42
C GLY A 18 -7.82 14.47 -20.32
N PRO A 19 -8.58 15.54 -20.26
CA PRO A 19 -8.51 16.55 -19.19
C PRO A 19 -9.10 15.98 -17.88
N ILE A 20 -8.39 15.03 -17.26
CA ILE A 20 -8.85 14.29 -16.08
C ILE A 20 -8.18 14.88 -14.84
N SER A 21 -8.97 15.17 -13.80
CA SER A 21 -8.47 15.63 -12.51
C SER A 21 -7.63 14.57 -11.81
N ASN A 22 -6.75 14.98 -10.90
CA ASN A 22 -6.00 14.06 -10.06
C ASN A 22 -6.93 13.17 -9.22
N VAL A 23 -8.05 13.71 -8.76
CA VAL A 23 -9.08 12.94 -8.04
C VAL A 23 -9.59 11.78 -8.87
N LEU A 24 -9.96 12.00 -10.12
CA LEU A 24 -10.47 10.94 -10.98
C LEU A 24 -9.38 9.96 -11.42
N ALA A 25 -8.15 10.41 -11.57
CA ALA A 25 -7.02 9.55 -11.90
C ALA A 25 -6.76 8.46 -10.84
N GLN A 26 -7.09 8.72 -9.56
CA GLN A 26 -6.90 7.78 -8.45
C GLN A 26 -7.98 6.69 -8.34
N ILE A 27 -8.85 6.52 -9.34
CA ILE A 27 -10.00 5.60 -9.30
C ILE A 27 -9.60 4.15 -8.96
N GLY A 28 -8.42 3.71 -9.42
CA GLY A 28 -7.87 2.39 -9.10
C GLY A 28 -7.55 2.24 -7.62
N ASN A 29 -6.94 3.27 -7.01
CA ASN A 29 -6.67 3.30 -5.58
C ASN A 29 -7.97 3.30 -4.77
N TYR A 30 -8.97 4.11 -5.17
CA TYR A 30 -10.27 4.10 -4.47
C TYR A 30 -10.90 2.71 -4.50
N GLY A 31 -10.96 2.05 -5.66
CA GLY A 31 -11.52 0.72 -5.81
C GLY A 31 -10.81 -0.29 -4.89
N ASN A 32 -9.49 -0.38 -5.00
CA ASN A 32 -8.71 -1.33 -4.24
C ASN A 32 -8.82 -1.13 -2.72
N PHE A 33 -8.75 0.09 -2.23
CA PHE A 33 -8.69 0.33 -0.79
C PHE A 33 -10.05 0.48 -0.12
N ILE A 34 -11.10 0.93 -0.82
CA ILE A 34 -12.48 0.88 -0.32
C ILE A 34 -12.92 -0.58 -0.06
N ALA A 35 -12.40 -1.54 -0.83
CA ALA A 35 -12.67 -2.94 -0.62
C ALA A 35 -12.25 -3.44 0.78
N TYR A 36 -11.23 -2.86 1.40
CA TYR A 36 -10.82 -3.19 2.77
C TYR A 36 -11.88 -2.81 3.80
N LEU A 37 -12.61 -1.70 3.58
CA LEU A 37 -13.73 -1.32 4.45
C LEU A 37 -14.81 -2.41 4.49
N VAL A 38 -15.08 -3.02 3.33
CA VAL A 38 -16.12 -4.06 3.22
C VAL A 38 -15.62 -5.43 3.66
N MET A 39 -14.36 -5.78 3.33
CA MET A 39 -13.84 -7.14 3.46
C MET A 39 -13.02 -7.39 4.73
N GLY A 40 -12.56 -6.38 5.46
CA GLY A 40 -11.65 -6.56 6.59
C GLY A 40 -12.18 -7.52 7.65
N ILE A 41 -13.39 -7.31 8.16
CA ILE A 41 -14.04 -8.21 9.13
C ILE A 41 -14.52 -9.50 8.45
N PRO A 42 -15.23 -9.48 7.29
CA PRO A 42 -15.63 -10.71 6.60
C PRO A 42 -14.46 -11.63 6.24
N ALA A 43 -13.27 -11.14 5.92
CA ALA A 43 -12.10 -11.97 5.69
C ALA A 43 -11.72 -12.81 6.92
N GLY A 44 -11.78 -12.23 8.13
CA GLY A 44 -11.60 -12.97 9.37
C GLY A 44 -12.67 -14.07 9.58
N MET A 45 -13.92 -13.77 9.22
CA MET A 45 -15.01 -14.75 9.27
C MET A 45 -14.81 -15.91 8.27
N LEU A 46 -14.30 -15.60 7.07
CA LEU A 46 -13.95 -16.64 6.08
C LEU A 46 -12.85 -17.56 6.60
N ILE A 47 -11.81 -17.00 7.25
CA ILE A 47 -10.73 -17.78 7.86
C ILE A 47 -11.28 -18.68 8.96
N SER A 48 -12.11 -18.16 9.84
CA SER A 48 -12.73 -18.95 10.91
C SER A 48 -13.58 -20.12 10.39
N LYS A 49 -14.28 -19.91 9.26
CA LYS A 49 -15.19 -20.91 8.69
C LYS A 49 -14.50 -21.93 7.79
N TYR A 50 -13.55 -21.49 6.98
CA TYR A 50 -12.94 -22.29 5.91
C TYR A 50 -11.46 -22.59 6.12
N GLY A 51 -10.81 -21.95 7.09
CA GLY A 51 -9.36 -22.01 7.31
C GLY A 51 -8.58 -21.07 6.37
N TYR A 52 -7.28 -20.98 6.62
CA TYR A 52 -6.39 -20.09 5.86
C TYR A 52 -6.25 -20.49 4.39
N LYS A 53 -5.99 -21.79 4.12
CA LYS A 53 -5.75 -22.29 2.75
C LYS A 53 -6.93 -22.03 1.84
N LYS A 54 -8.14 -22.45 2.24
CA LYS A 54 -9.34 -22.28 1.41
C LYS A 54 -9.68 -20.80 1.23
N THR A 55 -9.50 -19.99 2.27
CA THR A 55 -9.73 -18.55 2.19
C THR A 55 -8.73 -17.87 1.23
N ALA A 56 -7.46 -18.29 1.24
CA ALA A 56 -6.47 -17.80 0.25
C ALA A 56 -6.87 -18.16 -1.18
N LEU A 57 -7.30 -19.41 -1.42
CA LEU A 57 -7.75 -19.85 -2.75
C LEU A 57 -8.97 -19.05 -3.24
N ILE A 58 -9.95 -18.82 -2.37
CA ILE A 58 -11.10 -17.94 -2.67
C ILE A 58 -10.61 -16.54 -3.04
N GLY A 59 -9.70 -15.98 -2.25
CA GLY A 59 -9.11 -14.66 -2.52
C GLY A 59 -8.45 -14.59 -3.90
N LEU A 60 -7.65 -15.59 -4.26
CA LEU A 60 -6.95 -15.63 -5.56
C LEU A 60 -7.92 -15.72 -6.74
N VAL A 61 -9.00 -16.50 -6.62
CA VAL A 61 -10.05 -16.55 -7.66
C VAL A 61 -10.74 -15.19 -7.80
N VAL A 62 -11.13 -14.57 -6.69
CA VAL A 62 -11.75 -13.24 -6.68
C VAL A 62 -10.81 -12.21 -7.31
N GLY A 63 -9.52 -12.23 -6.98
CA GLY A 63 -8.52 -11.33 -7.54
C GLY A 63 -8.33 -11.53 -9.04
N SER A 64 -8.31 -12.77 -9.51
CA SER A 64 -8.23 -13.08 -10.94
C SER A 64 -9.43 -12.52 -11.72
N VAL A 65 -10.63 -12.62 -11.17
CA VAL A 65 -11.83 -12.01 -11.76
C VAL A 65 -11.70 -10.49 -11.80
N GLY A 66 -11.21 -9.86 -10.72
CA GLY A 66 -10.99 -8.41 -10.67
C GLY A 66 -10.02 -7.92 -11.75
N ILE A 67 -8.91 -8.62 -11.95
CA ILE A 67 -7.92 -8.29 -13.00
C ILE A 67 -8.51 -8.48 -14.40
N LEU A 68 -9.28 -9.54 -14.64
CA LEU A 68 -9.93 -9.75 -15.92
C LEU A 68 -10.93 -8.62 -16.24
N ILE A 69 -11.68 -8.13 -15.25
CA ILE A 69 -12.59 -6.99 -15.45
C ILE A 69 -11.78 -5.71 -15.76
N GLN A 70 -10.68 -5.46 -15.08
CA GLN A 70 -9.79 -4.33 -15.41
C GLN A 70 -9.24 -4.45 -16.85
N TRP A 71 -8.85 -5.63 -17.27
CA TRP A 71 -8.40 -5.87 -18.63
C TRP A 71 -9.52 -5.62 -19.66
N ILE A 72 -10.74 -6.10 -19.41
CA ILE A 72 -11.91 -5.86 -20.28
C ILE A 72 -12.16 -4.36 -20.43
N SER A 73 -12.00 -3.56 -19.37
CA SER A 73 -12.16 -2.10 -19.47
C SER A 73 -11.19 -1.47 -20.48
N GLY A 74 -9.97 -2.01 -20.59
CA GLY A 74 -8.97 -1.56 -21.58
C GLY A 74 -9.28 -1.94 -23.03
N LEU A 75 -10.20 -2.89 -23.24
CA LEU A 75 -10.67 -3.28 -24.59
C LEU A 75 -11.87 -2.45 -25.06
N MET A 76 -12.48 -1.65 -24.16
CA MET A 76 -13.62 -0.82 -24.47
C MET A 76 -13.20 0.46 -25.22
N ASP A 77 -14.14 1.03 -25.99
CA ASP A 77 -13.91 2.28 -26.72
C ASP A 77 -13.87 3.47 -25.74
N VAL A 78 -12.65 3.94 -25.46
CA VAL A 78 -12.38 5.06 -24.56
C VAL A 78 -12.91 6.38 -25.13
N ASP A 79 -12.81 6.57 -26.44
CA ASP A 79 -13.12 7.84 -27.10
C ASP A 79 -14.61 8.18 -27.02
N ASN A 80 -15.48 7.16 -27.06
CA ASN A 80 -16.94 7.34 -27.05
C ASN A 80 -17.58 7.12 -25.67
N ASN A 81 -16.96 6.35 -24.77
CA ASN A 81 -17.57 5.90 -23.51
C ASN A 81 -16.63 5.96 -22.30
N LEU A 82 -15.84 7.02 -22.15
CA LEU A 82 -14.84 7.17 -21.08
C LEU A 82 -15.41 6.89 -19.68
N GLY A 83 -16.61 7.38 -19.37
CA GLY A 83 -17.26 7.16 -18.06
C GLY A 83 -17.58 5.69 -17.79
N LEU A 84 -18.01 4.94 -18.81
CA LEU A 84 -18.29 3.50 -18.70
C LEU A 84 -16.98 2.71 -18.50
N VAL A 85 -15.93 3.06 -19.24
CA VAL A 85 -14.59 2.45 -19.09
C VAL A 85 -14.09 2.61 -17.67
N PHE A 86 -14.20 3.81 -17.11
CA PHE A 86 -13.80 4.07 -15.72
C PHE A 86 -14.66 3.33 -14.70
N ALA A 87 -15.96 3.23 -14.93
CA ALA A 87 -16.85 2.47 -14.05
C ALA A 87 -16.48 0.97 -14.03
N VAL A 88 -16.24 0.38 -15.20
CA VAL A 88 -15.83 -1.02 -15.32
C VAL A 88 -14.45 -1.24 -14.68
N TYR A 89 -13.49 -0.32 -14.91
CA TYR A 89 -12.18 -0.37 -14.27
C TYR A 89 -12.29 -0.30 -12.74
N LEU A 90 -13.11 0.61 -12.21
CA LEU A 90 -13.35 0.76 -10.77
C LEU A 90 -13.93 -0.52 -10.15
N ILE A 91 -14.89 -1.15 -10.82
CA ILE A 91 -15.46 -2.44 -10.36
C ILE A 91 -14.37 -3.51 -10.32
N GLY A 92 -13.54 -3.61 -11.35
CA GLY A 92 -12.42 -4.54 -11.40
C GLY A 92 -11.40 -4.26 -10.28
N ALA A 93 -11.06 -3.01 -10.03
CA ALA A 93 -10.16 -2.59 -8.97
C ALA A 93 -10.74 -2.90 -7.57
N PHE A 94 -12.03 -2.69 -7.37
CA PHE A 94 -12.72 -3.04 -6.12
C PHE A 94 -12.68 -4.55 -5.87
N ILE A 95 -12.98 -5.38 -6.87
CA ILE A 95 -12.94 -6.84 -6.74
C ILE A 95 -11.49 -7.33 -6.49
N ALA A 96 -10.49 -6.75 -7.16
CA ALA A 96 -9.09 -7.03 -6.88
C ALA A 96 -8.71 -6.61 -5.45
N GLY A 97 -9.25 -5.51 -4.96
CA GLY A 97 -9.07 -5.04 -3.58
C GLY A 97 -9.64 -6.01 -2.53
N LEU A 98 -10.79 -6.64 -2.79
CA LEU A 98 -11.34 -7.69 -1.93
C LEU A 98 -10.33 -8.84 -1.77
N CYS A 99 -9.72 -9.29 -2.87
CA CYS A 99 -8.65 -10.28 -2.85
C CYS A 99 -7.45 -9.81 -2.01
N MET A 100 -7.00 -8.57 -2.21
CA MET A 100 -5.87 -8.02 -1.47
C MET A 100 -6.11 -8.04 0.04
N CYS A 101 -7.31 -7.63 0.46
CA CYS A 101 -7.72 -7.68 1.87
C CYS A 101 -7.72 -9.12 2.40
N ILE A 102 -8.34 -10.05 1.68
CA ILE A 102 -8.39 -11.47 2.06
C ILE A 102 -6.97 -12.03 2.22
N LEU A 103 -6.10 -11.81 1.24
CA LEU A 103 -4.73 -12.33 1.27
C LEU A 103 -3.90 -11.70 2.41
N ASN A 104 -4.06 -10.42 2.69
CA ASN A 104 -3.38 -9.78 3.82
C ASN A 104 -3.84 -10.34 5.17
N CYS A 105 -5.13 -10.66 5.32
CA CYS A 105 -5.65 -11.31 6.52
C CYS A 105 -5.17 -12.75 6.67
N VAL A 106 -4.85 -13.45 5.58
CA VAL A 106 -4.36 -14.83 5.59
C VAL A 106 -2.85 -14.91 5.79
N VAL A 107 -2.08 -14.14 5.01
CA VAL A 107 -0.63 -14.35 4.87
C VAL A 107 0.11 -14.05 6.17
N ASN A 108 -0.13 -12.91 6.80
CA ASN A 108 0.62 -12.50 7.98
C ASN A 108 0.42 -13.44 9.18
N PRO A 109 -0.82 -13.79 9.60
CA PRO A 109 -1.01 -14.75 10.68
C PRO A 109 -0.46 -16.14 10.34
N MET A 110 -0.56 -16.55 9.07
CA MET A 110 -0.09 -17.85 8.63
C MET A 110 1.43 -17.94 8.65
N LEU A 111 2.16 -16.92 8.21
CA LEU A 111 3.60 -16.84 8.33
C LEU A 111 4.05 -16.90 9.79
N ASN A 112 3.33 -16.22 10.69
CA ASN A 112 3.60 -16.29 12.13
C ASN A 112 3.44 -17.71 12.68
N LEU A 113 2.37 -18.39 12.32
CA LEU A 113 2.10 -19.78 12.74
C LEU A 113 3.16 -20.75 12.20
N LEU A 114 3.49 -20.66 10.91
CA LEU A 114 4.51 -21.49 10.27
C LEU A 114 5.91 -21.27 10.87
N GLY A 115 6.19 -20.06 11.34
CA GLY A 115 7.41 -19.72 12.08
C GLY A 115 7.42 -20.21 13.54
N GLY A 116 6.36 -20.85 14.02
CA GLY A 116 6.25 -21.33 15.42
C GLY A 116 5.88 -20.23 16.43
N GLY A 117 5.45 -19.05 15.97
CA GLY A 117 5.11 -17.90 16.81
C GLY A 117 6.35 -17.18 17.39
N GLY A 118 6.11 -16.21 18.24
CA GLY A 118 7.18 -15.42 18.90
C GLY A 118 8.18 -14.79 17.93
N ASN A 119 9.46 -14.81 18.27
CA ASN A 119 10.53 -14.19 17.46
C ASN A 119 10.69 -14.85 16.08
N SER A 120 10.61 -16.19 16.00
CA SER A 120 10.73 -16.92 14.73
C SER A 120 9.56 -16.64 13.80
N GLY A 121 8.33 -16.54 14.34
CA GLY A 121 7.16 -16.11 13.60
C GLY A 121 7.31 -14.68 13.05
N ASN A 122 7.81 -13.76 13.87
CA ASN A 122 8.12 -12.40 13.44
C ASN A 122 9.17 -12.36 12.32
N GLN A 123 10.23 -13.17 12.41
CA GLN A 123 11.25 -13.26 11.35
C GLN A 123 10.63 -13.70 10.03
N LEU A 124 9.74 -14.69 10.04
CA LEU A 124 9.09 -15.17 8.82
C LEU A 124 8.15 -14.11 8.21
N ILE A 125 7.44 -13.33 9.04
CA ILE A 125 6.66 -12.17 8.60
C ILE A 125 7.56 -11.11 7.95
N GLN A 126 8.73 -10.82 8.52
CA GLN A 126 9.68 -9.87 7.95
C GLN A 126 10.22 -10.34 6.59
N ILE A 127 10.53 -11.64 6.45
CA ILE A 127 10.91 -12.24 5.16
C ILE A 127 9.78 -12.06 4.14
N GLY A 128 8.53 -12.32 4.53
CA GLY A 128 7.36 -12.03 3.69
C GLY A 128 7.28 -10.55 3.29
N GLY A 129 7.60 -9.65 4.22
CA GLY A 129 7.71 -8.21 3.99
C GLY A 129 8.80 -7.83 2.97
N VAL A 130 9.95 -8.52 3.00
CA VAL A 130 11.02 -8.37 1.99
C VAL A 130 10.50 -8.72 0.61
N PHE A 131 9.85 -9.88 0.43
CA PHE A 131 9.24 -10.27 -0.83
C PHE A 131 8.17 -9.28 -1.29
N ASN A 132 7.38 -8.73 -0.36
CA ASN A 132 6.38 -7.71 -0.65
C ASN A 132 7.02 -6.44 -1.23
N SER A 133 8.09 -5.93 -0.62
CA SER A 133 8.82 -4.75 -1.11
C SER A 133 9.53 -5.02 -2.43
N THR A 134 10.14 -6.20 -2.60
CA THR A 134 10.77 -6.61 -3.86
C THR A 134 9.76 -6.65 -5.01
N ALA A 135 8.55 -7.19 -4.76
CA ALA A 135 7.48 -7.19 -5.75
C ALA A 135 7.00 -5.77 -6.09
N ALA A 136 7.02 -4.84 -5.13
CA ALA A 136 6.71 -3.44 -5.39
C ALA A 136 7.77 -2.79 -6.28
N VAL A 137 9.06 -2.93 -5.96
CA VAL A 137 10.17 -2.46 -6.79
C VAL A 137 10.05 -2.99 -8.22
N ALA A 138 9.85 -4.31 -8.36
CA ALA A 138 9.69 -4.95 -9.65
C ALA A 138 8.48 -4.41 -10.43
N CYS A 139 7.37 -4.13 -9.75
CA CYS A 139 6.17 -3.55 -10.36
C CYS A 139 6.46 -2.20 -11.01
N TYR A 140 7.09 -1.28 -10.29
CA TYR A 140 7.38 0.06 -10.82
C TYR A 140 8.36 0.04 -11.98
N ILE A 141 9.44 -0.75 -11.88
CA ILE A 141 10.41 -0.91 -12.97
C ILE A 141 9.75 -1.53 -14.20
N LEU A 142 9.00 -2.61 -14.00
CA LEU A 142 8.35 -3.33 -15.10
C LEU A 142 7.28 -2.46 -15.79
N MET A 143 6.49 -1.72 -15.01
CA MET A 143 5.49 -0.80 -15.57
C MET A 143 6.14 0.32 -16.36
N GLY A 144 7.25 0.91 -15.87
CA GLY A 144 8.03 1.88 -16.61
C GLY A 144 8.56 1.33 -17.94
N ALA A 145 8.99 0.05 -17.95
CA ALA A 145 9.46 -0.61 -19.15
C ALA A 145 8.34 -0.94 -20.16
N LEU A 146 7.16 -1.35 -19.67
CA LEU A 146 6.04 -1.80 -20.52
C LEU A 146 5.19 -0.66 -21.06
N ILE A 147 5.02 0.43 -20.30
CA ILE A 147 4.19 1.57 -20.72
C ILE A 147 4.88 2.40 -21.81
N GLY A 148 6.22 2.45 -21.83
CA GLY A 148 6.98 3.27 -22.76
C GLY A 148 6.73 4.77 -22.54
N ASP A 149 6.11 5.47 -23.51
CA ASP A 149 5.75 6.89 -23.38
C ASP A 149 4.42 7.05 -22.63
N ALA A 150 4.49 7.40 -21.35
CA ALA A 150 3.31 7.57 -20.50
C ALA A 150 2.36 8.66 -21.02
N ALA A 151 2.86 9.66 -21.75
CA ALA A 151 2.01 10.72 -22.29
C ALA A 151 1.07 10.24 -23.40
N LYS A 152 1.39 9.10 -24.02
CA LYS A 152 0.60 8.49 -25.11
C LYS A 152 -0.05 7.17 -24.72
N ALA A 153 0.24 6.66 -23.52
CA ALA A 153 -0.23 5.36 -23.06
C ALA A 153 -1.76 5.35 -22.91
N LYS A 154 -2.38 4.29 -23.42
CA LYS A 154 -3.80 3.96 -23.25
C LYS A 154 -3.96 2.90 -22.14
N ILE A 155 -5.18 2.75 -21.63
CA ILE A 155 -5.50 1.69 -20.65
C ILE A 155 -5.18 0.30 -21.23
N SER A 156 -5.37 0.12 -22.54
CA SER A 156 -5.00 -1.12 -23.25
C SER A 156 -3.51 -1.45 -23.18
N ASP A 157 -2.63 -0.46 -23.05
CA ASP A 157 -1.17 -0.67 -23.02
C ASP A 157 -0.73 -1.28 -21.69
N ALA A 158 -1.57 -1.26 -20.67
CA ALA A 158 -1.37 -1.98 -19.41
C ALA A 158 -1.68 -3.49 -19.51
N THR A 159 -2.19 -3.98 -20.65
CA THR A 159 -2.54 -5.40 -20.85
C THR A 159 -1.40 -6.34 -20.45
N PRO A 160 -0.13 -6.15 -20.85
CA PRO A 160 0.94 -7.05 -20.44
C PRO A 160 1.12 -7.12 -18.92
N ALA A 161 1.03 -6.00 -18.22
CA ALA A 161 1.15 -5.95 -16.77
C ALA A 161 -0.04 -6.63 -16.06
N LEU A 162 -1.26 -6.45 -16.57
CA LEU A 162 -2.45 -7.13 -16.06
C LEU A 162 -2.37 -8.65 -16.28
N MET A 163 -1.83 -9.09 -17.44
CA MET A 163 -1.63 -10.51 -17.71
C MET A 163 -0.55 -11.12 -16.80
N ILE A 164 0.52 -10.40 -16.51
CA ILE A 164 1.52 -10.83 -15.53
C ILE A 164 0.88 -10.96 -14.14
N ALA A 165 0.08 -10.00 -13.71
CA ALA A 165 -0.65 -10.05 -12.45
C ALA A 165 -1.60 -11.25 -12.38
N LEU A 166 -2.32 -11.54 -13.46
CA LEU A 166 -3.18 -12.71 -13.58
C LEU A 166 -2.37 -14.01 -13.49
N ALA A 167 -1.26 -14.09 -14.21
CA ALA A 167 -0.37 -15.25 -14.18
C ALA A 167 0.17 -15.52 -12.77
N ILE A 168 0.56 -14.48 -12.03
CA ILE A 168 0.99 -14.59 -10.63
C ILE A 168 -0.13 -15.20 -9.77
N PHE A 169 -1.37 -14.75 -9.93
CA PHE A 169 -2.50 -15.30 -9.16
C PHE A 169 -2.81 -16.75 -9.51
N VAL A 170 -2.77 -17.10 -10.80
CA VAL A 170 -2.99 -18.48 -11.27
C VAL A 170 -1.89 -19.42 -10.74
N VAL A 171 -0.62 -19.01 -10.85
CA VAL A 171 0.51 -19.80 -10.32
C VAL A 171 0.37 -19.95 -8.80
N ALA A 172 0.08 -18.89 -8.08
CA ALA A 172 -0.14 -18.94 -6.63
C ALA A 172 -1.31 -19.88 -6.26
N PHE A 173 -2.41 -19.83 -7.01
CA PHE A 173 -3.55 -20.72 -6.81
C PHE A 173 -3.15 -22.21 -7.00
N ILE A 174 -2.43 -22.51 -8.06
CA ILE A 174 -1.95 -23.88 -8.34
C ILE A 174 -1.02 -24.35 -7.21
N VAL A 175 -0.01 -23.55 -6.85
CA VAL A 175 0.97 -23.91 -5.81
C VAL A 175 0.27 -24.16 -4.47
N ILE A 176 -0.60 -23.24 -4.03
CA ILE A 176 -1.33 -23.37 -2.75
C ILE A 176 -2.28 -24.58 -2.79
N SER A 177 -2.94 -24.85 -3.93
CA SER A 177 -3.85 -26.00 -4.06
C SER A 177 -3.16 -27.33 -3.78
N PHE A 178 -1.95 -27.50 -4.28
CA PHE A 178 -1.16 -28.73 -4.11
C PHE A 178 -0.34 -28.78 -2.81
N THR A 179 -0.13 -27.63 -2.14
CA THR A 179 0.61 -27.58 -0.88
C THR A 179 -0.26 -28.09 0.28
N LYS A 180 0.22 -29.04 1.06
CA LYS A 180 -0.42 -29.44 2.31
C LYS A 180 -0.03 -28.44 3.39
N ILE A 181 -1.03 -27.79 3.97
CA ILE A 181 -0.87 -26.79 5.02
C ILE A 181 -1.63 -27.28 6.24
N GLU A 182 -0.92 -27.49 7.35
CA GLU A 182 -1.54 -27.82 8.64
C GLU A 182 -2.02 -26.51 9.27
N GLU A 183 -3.32 -26.43 9.51
CA GLU A 183 -3.97 -25.23 10.01
C GLU A 183 -4.56 -25.46 11.39
N PRO A 184 -4.26 -24.59 12.39
CA PRO A 184 -4.96 -24.65 13.66
C PRO A 184 -6.42 -24.24 13.48
N LYS A 185 -7.31 -24.84 14.26
CA LYS A 185 -8.71 -24.42 14.31
C LYS A 185 -8.78 -22.99 14.84
N GLN A 186 -9.42 -22.12 14.06
CA GLN A 186 -9.62 -20.72 14.43
C GLN A 186 -10.88 -20.57 15.29
N ALA A 187 -10.80 -19.72 16.31
CA ALA A 187 -11.99 -19.33 17.08
C ALA A 187 -12.93 -18.48 16.21
N PRO A 188 -14.26 -18.63 16.37
CA PRO A 188 -15.23 -17.79 15.66
C PRO A 188 -15.02 -16.31 15.97
N VAL A 189 -15.09 -15.45 14.95
CA VAL A 189 -15.07 -14.01 15.13
C VAL A 189 -16.38 -13.56 15.79
N GLN A 190 -16.27 -12.93 16.95
CA GLN A 190 -17.42 -12.43 17.72
C GLN A 190 -17.60 -10.94 17.47
N LEU A 191 -18.63 -10.57 16.71
CA LEU A 191 -18.89 -9.18 16.32
C LEU A 191 -19.30 -8.30 17.52
N ASP A 192 -19.88 -8.89 18.54
CA ASP A 192 -20.29 -8.21 19.78
C ASP A 192 -19.08 -7.63 20.53
N LEU A 193 -17.88 -8.17 20.31
CA LEU A 193 -16.64 -7.66 20.91
C LEU A 193 -16.11 -6.37 20.27
N ILE A 194 -16.64 -5.93 19.12
CA ILE A 194 -16.19 -4.73 18.42
C ILE A 194 -16.29 -3.50 19.35
N LYS A 195 -17.45 -3.30 19.99
CA LYS A 195 -17.63 -2.19 20.91
C LYS A 195 -16.68 -2.23 22.11
N GLY A 196 -16.42 -3.45 22.61
CA GLY A 196 -15.46 -3.67 23.67
C GLY A 196 -14.04 -3.27 23.26
N ALA A 197 -13.56 -3.74 22.12
CA ALA A 197 -12.25 -3.37 21.59
C ALA A 197 -12.12 -1.86 21.37
N MET A 198 -13.10 -1.23 20.73
CA MET A 198 -13.11 0.22 20.48
C MET A 198 -13.21 1.08 21.74
N SER A 199 -13.58 0.52 22.88
CA SER A 199 -13.60 1.25 24.17
C SER A 199 -12.20 1.54 24.72
N TYR A 200 -11.18 0.85 24.22
CA TYR A 200 -9.78 1.09 24.58
C TYR A 200 -9.22 2.26 23.79
N ARG A 201 -8.93 3.37 24.48
CA ARG A 201 -8.47 4.62 23.86
C ARG A 201 -7.26 4.43 22.95
N HIS A 202 -6.24 3.70 23.42
CA HIS A 202 -5.02 3.48 22.64
C HIS A 202 -5.28 2.67 21.38
N PHE A 203 -6.23 1.72 21.42
CA PHE A 203 -6.66 0.97 20.24
C PHE A 203 -7.44 1.86 19.27
N ALA A 204 -8.45 2.59 19.73
CA ALA A 204 -9.24 3.48 18.88
C ALA A 204 -8.38 4.54 18.18
N LEU A 205 -7.41 5.14 18.89
CA LEU A 205 -6.43 6.05 18.28
C LEU A 205 -5.45 5.33 17.36
N GLY A 206 -5.09 4.08 17.65
CA GLY A 206 -4.23 3.25 16.80
C GLY A 206 -4.90 2.86 15.48
N THR A 207 -6.21 2.62 15.48
CA THR A 207 -6.97 2.39 14.23
C THR A 207 -6.97 3.62 13.33
N LEU A 208 -7.08 4.83 13.90
CA LEU A 208 -6.87 6.06 13.14
C LEU A 208 -5.39 6.22 12.72
N GLY A 209 -4.46 5.71 13.53
CA GLY A 209 -3.03 5.68 13.19
C GLY A 209 -2.75 4.93 11.91
N ILE A 210 -3.31 3.70 11.76
CA ILE A 210 -3.12 2.93 10.51
C ILE A 210 -3.84 3.58 9.33
N PHE A 211 -5.00 4.19 9.57
CA PHE A 211 -5.74 4.91 8.55
C PHE A 211 -4.90 6.03 7.92
N VAL A 212 -4.29 6.90 8.74
CA VAL A 212 -3.46 7.99 8.22
C VAL A 212 -2.09 7.53 7.71
N TYR A 213 -1.52 6.46 8.30
CA TYR A 213 -0.29 5.85 7.83
C TYR A 213 -0.37 5.44 6.36
N MET A 214 -1.51 4.86 5.94
CA MET A 214 -1.73 4.46 4.55
C MET A 214 -1.63 5.65 3.58
N GLY A 215 -1.97 6.85 4.04
CA GLY A 215 -1.78 8.09 3.28
C GLY A 215 -0.29 8.44 3.06
N ILE A 216 0.58 8.08 4.00
CA ILE A 216 2.04 8.28 3.84
C ILE A 216 2.61 7.20 2.92
N GLU A 217 2.35 5.91 3.22
CA GLU A 217 2.95 4.78 2.52
C GLU A 217 2.66 4.78 1.02
N VAL A 218 1.42 5.01 0.64
CA VAL A 218 0.98 4.99 -0.76
C VAL A 218 1.00 6.39 -1.38
N GLY A 219 0.71 7.42 -0.58
CA GLY A 219 0.65 8.81 -1.04
C GLY A 219 1.99 9.33 -1.55
N VAL A 220 3.05 9.13 -0.78
CA VAL A 220 4.37 9.67 -1.17
C VAL A 220 4.80 9.14 -2.55
N PRO A 221 4.91 7.84 -2.80
CA PRO A 221 5.34 7.35 -4.12
C PRO A 221 4.37 7.71 -5.23
N ASN A 222 3.06 7.71 -4.97
CA ASN A 222 2.03 8.03 -5.95
C ASN A 222 2.16 9.49 -6.43
N PHE A 223 2.21 10.45 -5.50
CA PHE A 223 2.24 11.86 -5.86
C PHE A 223 3.62 12.33 -6.33
N VAL A 224 4.72 11.67 -5.91
CA VAL A 224 6.03 11.85 -6.53
C VAL A 224 5.99 11.44 -8.01
N GLN A 225 5.39 10.28 -8.32
CA GLN A 225 5.25 9.84 -9.71
C GLN A 225 4.45 10.85 -10.55
N GLN A 226 3.27 11.27 -10.05
CA GLN A 226 2.42 12.22 -10.75
C GLN A 226 3.12 13.56 -10.98
N TYR A 227 3.83 14.06 -9.97
CA TYR A 227 4.58 15.31 -10.04
C TYR A 227 5.67 15.26 -11.11
N LEU A 228 6.50 14.21 -11.11
CA LEU A 228 7.60 14.10 -12.07
C LEU A 228 7.11 13.96 -13.52
N ILE A 229 6.01 13.25 -13.72
CA ILE A 229 5.44 13.09 -15.08
C ILE A 229 4.71 14.35 -15.52
N SER A 230 3.89 14.95 -14.65
CA SER A 230 3.02 16.07 -15.04
C SER A 230 3.76 17.40 -15.13
N ASP A 231 4.64 17.71 -14.16
CA ASP A 231 5.28 19.00 -14.06
C ASP A 231 6.67 19.04 -14.72
N TYR A 232 7.37 17.89 -14.76
CA TYR A 232 8.69 17.78 -15.39
C TYR A 232 8.67 17.06 -16.74
N GLY A 233 7.56 16.42 -17.13
CA GLY A 233 7.44 15.70 -18.40
C GLY A 233 8.38 14.51 -18.55
N LEU A 234 8.85 13.93 -17.42
CA LEU A 234 9.81 12.83 -17.45
C LEU A 234 9.17 11.53 -17.98
N PRO A 235 9.96 10.72 -18.72
CA PRO A 235 9.47 9.43 -19.20
C PRO A 235 9.03 8.50 -18.07
N ALA A 236 7.95 7.74 -18.27
CA ALA A 236 7.44 6.79 -17.28
C ALA A 236 8.49 5.75 -16.86
N SER A 237 9.37 5.34 -17.77
CA SER A 237 10.48 4.43 -17.50
C SER A 237 11.43 4.98 -16.44
N THR A 238 11.87 6.22 -16.58
CA THR A 238 12.74 6.90 -15.60
C THR A 238 12.01 7.11 -14.28
N VAL A 239 10.77 7.61 -14.33
CA VAL A 239 9.98 7.87 -13.13
C VAL A 239 9.67 6.57 -12.36
N GLY A 240 9.38 5.47 -13.06
CA GLY A 240 9.23 4.15 -12.44
C GLY A 240 10.48 3.71 -11.67
N MET A 241 11.67 3.95 -12.22
CA MET A 241 12.94 3.66 -11.52
C MET A 241 13.13 4.57 -10.30
N ILE A 242 12.80 5.85 -10.41
CA ILE A 242 12.88 6.81 -9.29
C ILE A 242 11.96 6.34 -8.16
N VAL A 243 10.70 6.02 -8.46
CA VAL A 243 9.72 5.57 -7.45
C VAL A 243 10.10 4.20 -6.88
N ALA A 244 10.71 3.32 -7.68
CA ALA A 244 11.23 2.04 -7.18
C ALA A 244 12.26 2.22 -6.05
N VAL A 245 13.03 3.33 -6.04
CA VAL A 245 13.95 3.67 -4.94
C VAL A 245 13.22 3.83 -3.61
N TYR A 246 12.00 4.40 -3.58
CA TYR A 246 11.20 4.49 -2.36
C TYR A 246 10.94 3.10 -1.75
N TRP A 247 10.52 2.14 -2.57
CA TRP A 247 10.26 0.77 -2.13
C TRP A 247 11.53 0.02 -1.76
N PHE A 248 12.64 0.33 -2.43
CA PHE A 248 13.95 -0.18 -2.06
C PHE A 248 14.42 0.37 -0.71
N MET A 249 14.20 1.66 -0.44
CA MET A 249 14.46 2.25 0.89
C MET A 249 13.58 1.58 1.97
N MET A 250 12.31 1.27 1.65
CA MET A 250 11.44 0.52 2.54
C MET A 250 11.98 -0.90 2.81
N LEU A 251 12.52 -1.57 1.79
CA LEU A 251 13.17 -2.87 1.96
C LEU A 251 14.35 -2.79 2.94
N ILE A 252 15.24 -1.81 2.76
CA ILE A 252 16.38 -1.57 3.68
C ILE A 252 15.86 -1.30 5.09
N GLY A 253 14.86 -0.43 5.23
CA GLY A 253 14.28 -0.07 6.51
C GLY A 253 13.66 -1.28 7.25
N ARG A 254 13.09 -2.25 6.53
CA ARG A 254 12.59 -3.51 7.12
C ARG A 254 13.71 -4.37 7.69
N PHE A 255 14.85 -4.47 7.00
CA PHE A 255 16.03 -5.16 7.54
C PHE A 255 16.58 -4.47 8.79
N VAL A 256 16.70 -3.14 8.76
CA VAL A 256 17.14 -2.34 9.92
C VAL A 256 16.14 -2.53 11.06
N GLY A 257 14.85 -2.37 10.80
CA GLY A 257 13.79 -2.54 11.79
C GLY A 257 13.77 -3.92 12.45
N ALA A 258 13.99 -5.00 11.66
CA ALA A 258 14.11 -6.35 12.18
C ALA A 258 15.34 -6.51 13.11
N SER A 259 16.45 -5.86 12.76
CA SER A 259 17.70 -5.94 13.53
C SER A 259 17.64 -5.20 14.87
N ILE A 260 16.88 -4.10 14.95
CA ILE A 260 16.77 -3.26 16.16
C ILE A 260 15.47 -3.50 16.95
N GLY A 261 14.52 -4.24 16.37
CA GLY A 261 13.15 -4.40 16.90
C GLY A 261 13.07 -4.97 18.31
N GLU A 262 14.04 -5.79 18.72
CA GLU A 262 14.13 -6.32 20.09
C GLU A 262 14.68 -5.29 21.10
N LYS A 263 15.43 -4.29 20.62
CA LYS A 263 16.14 -3.32 21.48
C LYS A 263 15.43 -1.98 21.59
N VAL A 264 14.55 -1.66 20.64
CA VAL A 264 13.88 -0.36 20.54
C VAL A 264 12.38 -0.54 20.64
N SER A 265 11.73 0.18 21.55
CA SER A 265 10.29 0.11 21.72
C SER A 265 9.53 0.63 20.48
N SER A 266 8.36 0.05 20.18
CA SER A 266 7.49 0.52 19.10
C SER A 266 7.18 2.02 19.21
N ARG A 267 7.00 2.53 20.42
CA ARG A 267 6.79 3.96 20.68
C ARG A 267 7.97 4.81 20.23
N THR A 268 9.19 4.42 20.61
CA THR A 268 10.40 5.13 20.21
C THR A 268 10.59 5.08 18.71
N MET A 269 10.35 3.91 18.08
CA MET A 269 10.42 3.78 16.63
C MET A 269 9.49 4.77 15.94
N ILE A 270 8.19 4.78 16.29
CA ILE A 270 7.22 5.70 15.65
C ILE A 270 7.58 7.16 15.91
N THR A 271 8.04 7.50 17.11
CA THR A 271 8.46 8.87 17.43
C THR A 271 9.60 9.32 16.51
N VAL A 272 10.63 8.50 16.33
CA VAL A 272 11.80 8.81 15.49
C VAL A 272 11.39 8.88 14.01
N VAL A 273 10.72 7.84 13.50
CA VAL A 273 10.39 7.79 12.06
C VAL A 273 9.33 8.81 11.65
N SER A 274 8.38 9.15 12.53
CA SER A 274 7.40 10.21 12.24
C SER A 274 8.06 11.58 12.23
N SER A 275 8.96 11.85 13.18
CA SER A 275 9.74 13.10 13.19
C SER A 275 10.63 13.21 11.96
N ALA A 276 11.32 12.13 11.58
CA ALA A 276 12.13 12.08 10.37
C ALA A 276 11.27 12.27 9.11
N THR A 277 10.10 11.66 9.04
CA THR A 277 9.16 11.86 7.91
C THR A 277 8.76 13.33 7.77
N ILE A 278 8.43 14.01 8.87
CA ILE A 278 8.07 15.43 8.84
C ILE A 278 9.25 16.25 8.28
N ILE A 279 10.47 16.03 8.78
CA ILE A 279 11.67 16.74 8.33
C ILE A 279 11.94 16.48 6.85
N LEU A 280 11.91 15.22 6.42
CA LEU A 280 12.18 14.83 5.03
C LEU A 280 11.14 15.41 4.08
N VAL A 281 9.86 15.37 4.43
CA VAL A 281 8.79 15.91 3.59
C VAL A 281 8.89 17.43 3.50
N LEU A 282 9.11 18.13 4.61
CA LEU A 282 9.31 19.59 4.60
C LEU A 282 10.55 19.98 3.80
N PHE A 283 11.66 19.25 3.96
CA PHE A 283 12.84 19.49 3.12
C PHE A 283 12.50 19.31 1.64
N GLY A 284 11.79 18.23 1.26
CA GLY A 284 11.38 17.99 -0.13
C GLY A 284 10.49 19.10 -0.70
N MET A 285 9.58 19.65 0.13
CA MET A 285 8.69 20.74 -0.28
C MET A 285 9.41 22.08 -0.46
N PHE A 286 10.42 22.38 0.35
CA PHE A 286 11.12 23.66 0.40
C PHE A 286 12.55 23.59 -0.10
N ALA A 287 12.97 22.45 -0.67
CA ALA A 287 14.32 22.28 -1.20
C ALA A 287 14.63 23.34 -2.27
N PRO A 288 15.91 23.73 -2.38
CA PRO A 288 16.34 24.60 -3.47
C PRO A 288 15.97 24.02 -4.84
N THR A 289 15.74 24.87 -5.82
CA THR A 289 15.47 24.51 -7.22
C THR A 289 16.70 23.96 -7.94
N ILE A 290 17.48 23.15 -7.23
CA ILE A 290 18.66 22.45 -7.74
C ILE A 290 18.20 21.11 -8.31
N THR A 291 18.63 20.82 -9.53
CA THR A 291 18.43 19.52 -10.16
C THR A 291 19.67 18.66 -10.02
N VAL A 292 19.48 17.37 -10.02
CA VAL A 292 20.54 16.37 -9.97
C VAL A 292 20.29 15.36 -11.08
N ALA A 293 21.32 15.02 -11.82
CA ALA A 293 21.23 14.01 -12.86
C ALA A 293 20.94 12.63 -12.25
N PHE A 294 19.88 11.99 -12.71
CA PHE A 294 19.48 10.64 -12.31
C PHE A 294 19.52 9.70 -13.52
N PRO A 295 20.13 8.50 -13.41
CA PRO A 295 20.18 7.56 -14.50
C PRO A 295 18.82 6.91 -14.72
N GLY A 296 18.27 7.07 -15.92
CA GLY A 296 17.15 6.31 -16.43
C GLY A 296 17.62 5.27 -17.46
N VAL A 297 16.73 4.37 -17.83
CA VAL A 297 16.99 3.40 -18.92
C VAL A 297 15.95 3.58 -20.02
N ASN A 298 16.41 3.81 -21.21
CA ASN A 298 15.57 3.70 -22.40
C ASN A 298 15.42 2.21 -22.74
N TRP A 299 14.28 1.63 -22.43
CA TRP A 299 14.05 0.20 -22.63
C TRP A 299 13.99 -0.21 -24.11
N GLY A 300 13.76 0.73 -25.02
CA GLY A 300 13.75 0.46 -26.46
C GLY A 300 15.16 0.29 -27.04
N THR A 301 16.13 1.08 -26.54
CA THR A 301 17.53 1.04 -27.00
C THR A 301 18.48 0.41 -26.01
N LEU A 302 18.03 0.16 -24.77
CA LEU A 302 18.83 -0.28 -23.61
C LEU A 302 19.96 0.69 -23.26
N GLU A 303 19.80 1.95 -23.60
CA GLU A 303 20.76 3.02 -23.30
C GLU A 303 20.44 3.68 -21.96
N ILE A 304 21.50 4.09 -21.24
CA ILE A 304 21.34 4.90 -20.04
C ILE A 304 21.12 6.35 -20.49
N ILE A 305 19.99 6.92 -20.08
CA ILE A 305 19.66 8.33 -20.25
C ILE A 305 19.80 9.03 -18.91
N TRP A 306 20.28 10.28 -18.92
CA TRP A 306 20.43 11.08 -17.71
C TRP A 306 19.33 12.14 -17.71
N GLU A 307 18.50 12.11 -16.69
CA GLU A 307 17.39 13.05 -16.52
C GLU A 307 17.65 13.94 -15.31
N GLU A 308 17.35 15.21 -15.45
CA GLU A 308 17.48 16.19 -14.38
C GLU A 308 16.26 16.13 -13.46
N ILE A 309 16.44 15.72 -12.20
CA ILE A 309 15.36 15.64 -11.21
C ILE A 309 15.61 16.62 -10.06
N PRO A 310 14.55 17.21 -9.47
CA PRO A 310 14.70 18.10 -8.32
C PRO A 310 15.34 17.39 -7.13
N LEU A 311 16.28 18.06 -6.46
CA LEU A 311 16.96 17.52 -5.28
C LEU A 311 15.97 17.08 -4.18
N GLY A 312 14.87 17.81 -4.01
CA GLY A 312 13.82 17.50 -3.03
C GLY A 312 13.20 16.11 -3.19
N ILE A 313 13.22 15.53 -4.41
CA ILE A 313 12.69 14.20 -4.67
C ILE A 313 13.41 13.14 -3.83
N PHE A 314 14.72 13.25 -3.65
CA PHE A 314 15.48 12.27 -2.85
C PHE A 314 15.01 12.22 -1.41
N SER A 315 14.59 13.33 -0.82
CA SER A 315 14.04 13.34 0.54
C SER A 315 12.68 12.64 0.61
N PHE A 316 11.81 12.79 -0.38
CA PHE A 316 10.57 12.01 -0.45
C PHE A 316 10.83 10.51 -0.60
N LEU A 317 11.83 10.11 -1.37
CA LEU A 317 12.20 8.70 -1.52
C LEU A 317 12.73 8.09 -0.22
N LEU A 318 13.47 8.88 0.57
CA LEU A 318 13.96 8.44 1.88
C LEU A 318 12.84 8.21 2.91
N VAL A 319 11.65 8.76 2.71
CA VAL A 319 10.47 8.46 3.55
C VAL A 319 10.14 6.96 3.55
N GLY A 320 10.52 6.22 2.49
CA GLY A 320 10.40 4.77 2.44
C GLY A 320 11.10 4.05 3.62
N LEU A 321 12.27 4.54 4.06
CA LEU A 321 12.93 4.03 5.27
C LEU A 321 12.05 4.20 6.51
N CYS A 322 11.37 5.34 6.62
CA CYS A 322 10.54 5.66 7.78
C CYS A 322 9.28 4.80 7.81
N THR A 323 8.60 4.64 6.66
CA THR A 323 7.35 3.87 6.58
C THR A 323 7.54 2.38 6.81
N SER A 324 8.75 1.86 6.61
CA SER A 324 9.09 0.44 6.70
C SER A 324 8.70 -0.23 8.02
N VAL A 325 8.86 0.47 9.14
CA VAL A 325 8.60 -0.02 10.50
C VAL A 325 7.28 0.45 11.08
N MET A 326 6.62 1.42 10.44
CA MET A 326 5.43 2.07 11.00
C MET A 326 4.26 1.10 11.19
N TRP A 327 3.97 0.28 10.18
CA TRP A 327 2.85 -0.68 10.24
C TRP A 327 2.90 -1.56 11.48
N GLY A 328 4.00 -2.30 11.66
CA GLY A 328 4.16 -3.23 12.77
C GLY A 328 4.17 -2.52 14.13
N ALA A 329 4.84 -1.38 14.22
CA ALA A 329 4.93 -0.62 15.46
C ALA A 329 3.58 0.00 15.87
N ILE A 330 2.78 0.52 14.92
CA ILE A 330 1.43 1.02 15.19
C ILE A 330 0.54 -0.13 15.66
N PHE A 331 0.58 -1.28 14.97
CA PHE A 331 -0.21 -2.46 15.32
C PHE A 331 0.13 -2.93 16.74
N ASN A 332 1.41 -3.12 17.05
CA ASN A 332 1.84 -3.59 18.36
C ASN A 332 1.35 -2.66 19.50
N MET A 333 1.48 -1.35 19.31
CA MET A 333 0.98 -0.39 20.32
C MET A 333 -0.55 -0.37 20.41
N ALA A 334 -1.25 -0.62 19.29
CA ALA A 334 -2.71 -0.62 19.26
C ALA A 334 -3.31 -1.83 19.97
N VAL A 335 -2.72 -3.02 19.81
CA VAL A 335 -3.26 -4.26 20.38
C VAL A 335 -2.74 -4.57 21.79
N GLU A 336 -1.84 -3.78 22.32
CA GLU A 336 -1.25 -3.99 23.65
C GLU A 336 -2.34 -4.04 24.73
N GLY A 337 -2.37 -5.12 25.52
CA GLY A 337 -3.28 -5.28 26.66
C GLY A 337 -4.76 -5.46 26.32
N LEU A 338 -5.09 -5.83 25.06
CA LEU A 338 -6.47 -6.08 24.64
C LEU A 338 -6.99 -7.50 25.00
N GLY A 339 -6.11 -8.44 25.35
CA GLY A 339 -6.48 -9.81 25.75
C GLY A 339 -7.44 -10.46 24.74
N LYS A 340 -8.65 -10.86 25.19
CA LYS A 340 -9.68 -11.50 24.36
C LYS A 340 -10.15 -10.70 23.14
N TYR A 341 -9.91 -9.38 23.11
CA TYR A 341 -10.31 -8.54 22.00
C TYR A 341 -9.28 -8.52 20.85
N THR A 342 -8.09 -9.13 21.02
CA THR A 342 -7.01 -9.04 20.02
C THR A 342 -7.42 -9.57 18.65
N ALA A 343 -8.18 -10.65 18.58
CA ALA A 343 -8.61 -11.23 17.30
C ALA A 343 -9.50 -10.29 16.50
N ILE A 344 -10.53 -9.72 17.15
CA ILE A 344 -11.43 -8.75 16.49
C ILE A 344 -10.72 -7.43 16.20
N ALA A 345 -9.79 -7.02 17.08
CA ALA A 345 -8.98 -5.82 16.89
C ALA A 345 -8.14 -5.91 15.60
N SER A 346 -7.56 -7.07 15.30
CA SER A 346 -6.82 -7.28 14.05
C SER A 346 -7.70 -7.11 12.82
N GLY A 347 -8.95 -7.62 12.84
CA GLY A 347 -9.90 -7.41 11.75
C GLY A 347 -10.29 -5.94 11.56
N ILE A 348 -10.54 -5.22 12.66
CA ILE A 348 -10.83 -3.77 12.64
C ILE A 348 -9.62 -3.02 12.07
N PHE A 349 -8.42 -3.36 12.50
CA PHE A 349 -7.18 -2.75 12.02
C PHE A 349 -7.02 -2.92 10.50
N MET A 350 -7.28 -4.12 9.98
CA MET A 350 -7.26 -4.36 8.53
C MET A 350 -8.35 -3.60 7.79
N THR A 351 -9.54 -3.45 8.38
CA THR A 351 -10.60 -2.61 7.81
C THR A 351 -10.13 -1.16 7.64
N MET A 352 -9.37 -0.62 8.59
CA MET A 352 -8.90 0.78 8.56
C MET A 352 -7.87 1.07 7.47
N VAL A 353 -7.35 0.06 6.78
CA VAL A 353 -6.51 0.23 5.56
C VAL A 353 -7.25 0.98 4.45
N PHE A 354 -8.59 1.01 4.47
CA PHE A 354 -9.38 1.85 3.55
C PHE A 354 -9.02 3.34 3.64
N GLY A 355 -8.37 3.75 4.72
CA GLY A 355 -7.80 5.08 4.88
C GLY A 355 -6.91 5.51 3.71
N CYS A 356 -6.30 4.55 3.00
CA CYS A 356 -5.59 4.85 1.76
C CYS A 356 -6.50 5.55 0.73
N ALA A 357 -7.70 5.02 0.47
CA ALA A 357 -8.61 5.62 -0.50
C ALA A 357 -9.00 7.05 -0.08
N VAL A 358 -9.30 7.26 1.21
CA VAL A 358 -9.67 8.58 1.72
C VAL A 358 -8.51 9.57 1.65
N MET A 359 -7.32 9.16 2.08
CA MET A 359 -6.15 10.03 2.07
C MET A 359 -5.69 10.36 0.64
N MET A 360 -5.79 9.39 -0.29
CA MET A 360 -5.54 9.64 -1.72
C MET A 360 -6.53 10.64 -2.30
N PHE A 361 -7.83 10.53 -1.94
CA PHE A 361 -8.85 11.48 -2.36
C PHE A 361 -8.54 12.89 -1.85
N ILE A 362 -8.21 13.04 -0.56
CA ILE A 362 -7.86 14.33 0.04
C ILE A 362 -6.62 14.91 -0.63
N GLN A 363 -5.54 14.13 -0.75
CA GLN A 363 -4.29 14.61 -1.34
C GLN A 363 -4.44 14.94 -2.82
N ALA A 364 -5.21 14.15 -3.60
CA ALA A 364 -5.51 14.45 -5.00
C ALA A 364 -6.30 15.76 -5.14
N THR A 365 -7.30 15.97 -4.27
CA THR A 365 -8.08 17.22 -4.26
C THR A 365 -7.17 18.42 -3.97
N VAL A 366 -6.28 18.31 -2.99
CA VAL A 366 -5.32 19.37 -2.68
C VAL A 366 -4.36 19.59 -3.87
N ALA A 367 -3.90 18.52 -4.53
CA ALA A 367 -3.04 18.63 -5.70
C ALA A 367 -3.75 19.34 -6.89
N ASP A 368 -5.04 19.08 -7.09
CA ASP A 368 -5.84 19.76 -8.12
C ASP A 368 -6.04 21.25 -7.81
N LEU A 369 -6.11 21.64 -6.52
CA LEU A 369 -6.35 23.02 -6.11
C LEU A 369 -5.09 23.88 -6.04
N VAL A 370 -3.99 23.32 -5.53
CA VAL A 370 -2.79 24.09 -5.18
C VAL A 370 -1.47 23.48 -5.70
N GLY A 371 -1.54 22.38 -6.42
CA GLY A 371 -0.39 21.70 -7.03
C GLY A 371 0.17 20.55 -6.20
N TYR A 372 1.00 19.72 -6.86
CA TYR A 372 1.52 18.49 -6.29
C TYR A 372 2.35 18.69 -5.04
N ILE A 373 3.32 19.60 -5.07
CA ILE A 373 4.22 19.86 -3.92
C ILE A 373 3.44 20.30 -2.70
N GLN A 374 2.44 21.18 -2.87
CA GLN A 374 1.63 21.65 -1.75
C GLN A 374 0.72 20.54 -1.19
N SER A 375 0.39 19.53 -1.99
CA SER A 375 -0.41 18.39 -1.50
C SER A 375 0.32 17.56 -0.44
N PHE A 376 1.64 17.62 -0.36
CA PHE A 376 2.43 16.95 0.68
C PHE A 376 2.20 17.46 2.10
N TRP A 377 1.52 18.60 2.27
CA TRP A 377 1.00 18.99 3.60
C TRP A 377 0.05 17.95 4.18
N CYS A 378 -0.65 17.18 3.35
CA CYS A 378 -1.46 16.05 3.81
C CYS A 378 -0.59 14.98 4.48
N VAL A 379 0.57 14.69 3.89
CA VAL A 379 1.55 13.73 4.43
C VAL A 379 2.13 14.25 5.76
N VAL A 380 2.46 15.53 5.83
CA VAL A 380 2.92 16.16 7.09
C VAL A 380 1.87 16.02 8.17
N ALA A 381 0.59 16.31 7.88
CA ALA A 381 -0.51 16.17 8.84
C ALA A 381 -0.64 14.72 9.35
N CYS A 382 -0.53 13.72 8.46
CA CYS A 382 -0.52 12.32 8.83
C CYS A 382 0.65 11.97 9.76
N ALA A 383 1.85 12.43 9.44
CA ALA A 383 3.05 12.17 10.24
C ALA A 383 2.98 12.85 11.62
N VAL A 384 2.42 14.07 11.71
CA VAL A 384 2.14 14.77 12.97
C VAL A 384 1.14 13.96 13.83
N TYR A 385 0.10 13.42 13.21
CA TYR A 385 -0.82 12.54 13.95
C TYR A 385 -0.12 11.30 14.50
N LEU A 386 0.73 10.63 13.71
CA LEU A 386 1.48 9.46 14.16
C LEU A 386 2.44 9.81 15.31
N LEU A 387 3.07 10.99 15.25
CA LEU A 387 3.91 11.49 16.34
C LEU A 387 3.07 11.71 17.62
N PHE A 388 1.91 12.36 17.50
CA PHE A 388 0.96 12.49 18.61
C PHE A 388 0.54 11.13 19.16
N TYR A 389 0.20 10.18 18.28
CA TYR A 389 -0.18 8.83 18.71
C TYR A 389 0.94 8.15 19.49
N ALA A 390 2.18 8.20 19.01
CA ALA A 390 3.32 7.62 19.70
C ALA A 390 3.56 8.25 21.09
N LEU A 391 3.51 9.57 21.20
CA LEU A 391 3.84 10.28 22.44
C LEU A 391 2.72 10.22 23.48
N ILE A 392 1.46 10.32 23.05
CA ILE A 392 0.30 10.53 23.93
C ILE A 392 -0.77 9.45 23.72
N GLY A 393 -1.15 9.19 22.47
CA GLY A 393 -2.32 8.36 22.13
C GLY A 393 -2.15 6.89 22.44
N SER A 394 -0.94 6.37 22.36
CA SER A 394 -0.61 4.95 22.55
C SER A 394 -0.49 4.53 24.02
N LYS A 395 -0.65 5.44 24.98
CA LYS A 395 -0.59 5.11 26.42
C LYS A 395 -1.73 4.16 26.78
N VAL A 396 -1.36 2.98 27.28
CA VAL A 396 -2.32 1.98 27.79
C VAL A 396 -2.85 2.46 29.13
N THR A 397 -4.13 2.84 29.16
CA THR A 397 -4.81 3.31 30.38
C THR A 397 -5.61 2.24 31.08
N ARG A 398 -5.95 1.16 30.35
CA ARG A 398 -6.72 0.01 30.83
C ARG A 398 -6.20 -1.24 30.13
N ARG A 399 -6.07 -2.34 30.87
CA ARG A 399 -5.74 -3.68 30.34
C ARG A 399 -6.88 -4.64 30.63
N GLU A 400 -7.18 -5.54 29.70
CA GLU A 400 -8.06 -6.68 29.98
C GLU A 400 -7.27 -7.70 30.82
N ALA A 401 -7.93 -8.33 31.79
CA ALA A 401 -7.33 -9.44 32.51
C ALA A 401 -7.10 -10.62 31.55
N GLU A 402 -5.94 -11.27 31.66
CA GLU A 402 -5.59 -12.45 30.88
C GLU A 402 -6.52 -13.63 31.20
#